data_1eb1e857aa60680bea45616b9d132398
#
_entry.id   1eb1e857aa60680bea45616b9d132398
#
_cell.length_a   1.000
_cell.length_b   1.000
_cell.length_c   1.000
_cell.angle_alpha   90.00
_cell.angle_beta   90.00
_cell.angle_gamma   90.00
#
_symmetry.space_group_name_H-M   'P 1'
#
loop_
_entity.id
_entity.type
_entity.pdbx_description
1 polymer ?
#
loop_
_entity_poly.entity_id
_entity_poly.type
_entity_poly.pdbx_seq_one_letter_code
_entity_poly.pdbx_strand_id
1 'polypeptide(L)'
;MIQVNMERVLKNLTEIIQIDSESYHEGPMTDYLQKYFEDRGYEVYRDQAGKIVGGDHSGNLMVHIPGTLPGEGICLNAHQDTVKPGLGIKPVLENGILKSSGDTILAADDKSGIAMIMELLDLLTETKTPHRDLYLLFTI
;
A
#
# COMPACT_ATOMS: atom_id res chain seq x y z
N MET A 1 0.33 -22.58 -12.35
CA MET A 1 -0.73 -22.09 -11.42
C MET A 1 -0.16 -20.89 -10.69
N ILE A 2 -0.84 -19.74 -10.70
CA ILE A 2 -0.40 -18.55 -9.94
C ILE A 2 -0.62 -18.86 -8.46
N GLN A 3 0.42 -18.71 -7.65
CA GLN A 3 0.35 -18.95 -6.22
C GLN A 3 0.83 -17.71 -5.46
N VAL A 4 0.00 -17.21 -4.55
CA VAL A 4 0.32 -16.08 -3.67
C VAL A 4 1.46 -16.47 -2.73
N ASN A 5 2.46 -15.61 -2.61
CA ASN A 5 3.53 -15.77 -1.65
C ASN A 5 3.13 -15.15 -0.29
N MET A 6 2.52 -15.95 0.56
CA MET A 6 2.02 -15.49 1.87
C MET A 6 3.11 -14.97 2.80
N GLU A 7 4.34 -15.47 2.68
CA GLU A 7 5.48 -14.97 3.45
C GLU A 7 5.82 -13.53 3.03
N ARG A 8 5.82 -13.25 1.72
CA ARG A 8 6.04 -11.91 1.18
C ARG A 8 4.90 -10.96 1.56
N VAL A 9 3.65 -11.40 1.45
CA VAL A 9 2.48 -10.61 1.92
C VAL A 9 2.65 -10.22 3.38
N LEU A 10 2.96 -11.20 4.24
CA LEU A 10 3.13 -10.96 5.68
C LEU A 10 4.30 -10.02 5.97
N LYS A 11 5.41 -10.19 5.27
CA LYS A 11 6.58 -9.30 5.37
C LYS A 11 6.21 -7.86 4.99
N ASN A 12 5.61 -7.66 3.82
CA ASN A 12 5.22 -6.33 3.35
C ASN A 12 4.20 -5.69 4.30
N LEU A 13 3.18 -6.44 4.71
CA LEU A 13 2.17 -5.95 5.65
C LEU A 13 2.81 -5.55 6.99
N THR A 14 3.69 -6.38 7.54
CA THR A 14 4.38 -6.09 8.81
C THR A 14 5.24 -4.83 8.69
N GLU A 15 5.90 -4.62 7.55
CA GLU A 15 6.73 -3.45 7.29
C GLU A 15 5.88 -2.17 7.23
N ILE A 16 4.82 -2.15 6.42
CA ILE A 16 4.00 -0.95 6.26
C ILE A 16 3.13 -0.63 7.48
N ILE A 17 2.76 -1.63 8.29
CA ILE A 17 2.06 -1.41 9.57
C ILE A 17 2.89 -0.53 10.52
N GLN A 18 4.21 -0.67 10.51
CA GLN A 18 5.11 0.07 11.39
C GLN A 18 5.38 1.51 10.92
N ILE A 19 4.91 1.88 9.74
CA ILE A 19 4.99 3.26 9.25
C ILE A 19 3.80 4.03 9.82
N ASP A 20 4.08 5.07 10.61
CA ASP A 20 3.05 5.92 11.16
C ASP A 20 2.31 6.67 10.05
N SER A 21 0.97 6.63 10.08
CA SER A 21 0.12 7.26 9.07
C SER A 21 -1.28 7.60 9.60
N GLU A 22 -1.38 8.14 10.82
CA GLU A 22 -2.69 8.64 11.29
C GLU A 22 -3.23 9.71 10.35
N SER A 23 -4.55 9.77 10.17
CA SER A 23 -5.22 10.76 9.30
C SER A 23 -4.67 12.17 9.50
N TYR A 24 -4.39 12.86 8.41
CA TYR A 24 -3.67 14.16 8.29
C TYR A 24 -2.15 14.09 8.48
N HIS A 25 -1.56 12.92 8.76
CA HIS A 25 -0.13 12.71 9.00
C HIS A 25 0.41 11.51 8.21
N GLU A 26 -0.11 11.29 6.99
CA GLU A 26 0.22 10.14 6.13
C GLU A 26 1.54 10.32 5.36
N GLY A 27 2.21 11.45 5.52
CA GLY A 27 3.44 11.79 4.77
C GLY A 27 4.47 10.66 4.72
N PRO A 28 4.83 10.03 5.84
CA PRO A 28 5.78 8.91 5.84
C PRO A 28 5.33 7.71 5.00
N MET A 29 4.03 7.39 5.00
CA MET A 29 3.46 6.32 4.18
C MET A 29 3.45 6.70 2.70
N THR A 30 3.06 7.95 2.38
CA THR A 30 3.10 8.47 1.02
C THR A 30 4.51 8.40 0.44
N ASP A 31 5.53 8.83 1.20
CA ASP A 31 6.93 8.80 0.78
C ASP A 31 7.43 7.36 0.56
N TYR A 32 7.06 6.44 1.47
CA TYR A 32 7.41 5.03 1.34
C TYR A 32 6.81 4.42 0.06
N LEU A 33 5.51 4.60 -0.17
CA LEU A 33 4.83 4.04 -1.34
C LEU A 33 5.36 4.64 -2.63
N GLN A 34 5.56 5.96 -2.69
CA GLN A 34 6.16 6.61 -3.85
C GLN A 34 7.50 5.98 -4.19
N LYS A 35 8.41 5.91 -3.21
CA LYS A 35 9.72 5.30 -3.40
C LYS A 35 9.64 3.83 -3.79
N TYR A 36 8.72 3.06 -3.18
CA TYR A 36 8.55 1.64 -3.47
C TYR A 36 8.24 1.39 -4.95
N PHE A 37 7.38 2.20 -5.56
CA PHE A 37 7.01 2.05 -6.97
C PHE A 37 8.05 2.67 -7.91
N GLU A 38 8.64 3.82 -7.57
CA GLU A 38 9.71 4.44 -8.35
C GLU A 38 10.95 3.54 -8.45
N ASP A 39 11.37 2.90 -7.35
CA ASP A 39 12.49 1.95 -7.33
C ASP A 39 12.24 0.73 -8.26
N ARG A 40 11.00 0.44 -8.60
CA ARG A 40 10.58 -0.62 -9.54
C ARG A 40 10.43 -0.11 -10.97
N GLY A 41 10.71 1.16 -11.20
CA GLY A 41 10.66 1.79 -12.52
C GLY A 41 9.27 2.24 -12.96
N TYR A 42 8.30 2.31 -12.05
CA TYR A 42 6.97 2.82 -12.36
C TYR A 42 6.91 4.35 -12.19
N GLU A 43 6.13 4.99 -13.06
CA GLU A 43 5.83 6.41 -12.92
C GLU A 43 4.76 6.59 -11.85
N VAL A 44 5.06 7.46 -10.87
CA VAL A 44 4.17 7.78 -9.76
C VAL A 44 3.74 9.23 -9.85
N TYR A 45 2.45 9.46 -9.97
CA TYR A 45 1.85 10.79 -9.79
C TYR A 45 1.44 10.97 -8.34
N ARG A 46 1.81 12.13 -7.75
CA ARG A 46 1.43 12.52 -6.39
C ARG A 46 0.78 13.90 -6.42
N ASP A 47 -0.38 14.03 -5.82
CA ASP A 47 -1.03 15.30 -5.64
C ASP A 47 -0.62 16.01 -4.32
N GLN A 48 -1.32 17.08 -3.95
CA GLN A 48 -1.07 17.84 -2.74
C GLN A 48 -2.28 17.82 -1.77
N ALA A 49 -3.06 16.75 -1.80
CA ALA A 49 -4.28 16.65 -1.03
C ALA A 49 -4.05 16.87 0.47
N GLY A 50 -2.98 16.31 1.04
CA GLY A 50 -2.65 16.50 2.46
C GLY A 50 -2.55 17.96 2.87
N LYS A 51 -1.85 18.79 2.09
CA LYS A 51 -1.76 20.24 2.34
C LYS A 51 -3.11 20.94 2.18
N ILE A 52 -3.91 20.50 1.20
CA ILE A 52 -5.24 21.12 0.93
C ILE A 52 -6.19 20.90 2.10
N VAL A 53 -6.15 19.72 2.73
CA VAL A 53 -7.02 19.40 3.87
C VAL A 53 -6.44 19.84 5.21
N GLY A 54 -5.29 20.52 5.23
CA GLY A 54 -4.66 21.02 6.44
C GLY A 54 -3.81 20.00 7.20
N GLY A 55 -3.43 18.92 6.53
CA GLY A 55 -2.50 17.90 7.03
C GLY A 55 -1.04 18.21 6.69
N ASP A 56 -0.24 17.17 6.61
CA ASP A 56 1.20 17.25 6.31
C ASP A 56 1.50 17.29 4.79
N HIS A 57 2.69 16.81 4.40
CA HIS A 57 3.11 16.71 2.99
C HIS A 57 2.57 15.49 2.26
N SER A 58 1.64 14.72 2.84
CA SER A 58 0.99 13.59 2.22
C SER A 58 0.21 13.98 0.96
N GLY A 59 -0.18 13.00 0.17
CA GLY A 59 -0.98 13.18 -1.03
C GLY A 59 -1.51 11.85 -1.56
N ASN A 60 -2.53 11.93 -2.40
CA ASN A 60 -2.95 10.75 -3.14
C ASN A 60 -1.85 10.37 -4.15
N LEU A 61 -1.60 9.07 -4.27
CA LEU A 61 -0.68 8.54 -5.26
C LEU A 61 -1.47 7.78 -6.33
N MET A 62 -1.09 8.01 -7.58
CA MET A 62 -1.55 7.19 -8.70
C MET A 62 -0.35 6.59 -9.42
N VAL A 63 -0.37 5.26 -9.61
CA VAL A 63 0.66 4.51 -10.32
C VAL A 63 0.03 3.83 -11.53
N HIS A 64 0.59 4.04 -12.71
CA HIS A 64 0.14 3.35 -13.92
C HIS A 64 1.05 2.14 -14.19
N ILE A 65 0.46 0.98 -14.32
CA ILE A 65 1.11 -0.27 -14.69
C ILE A 65 0.64 -0.65 -16.09
N PRO A 66 1.47 -0.47 -17.12
CA PRO A 66 1.08 -0.82 -18.50
C PRO A 66 0.79 -2.31 -18.64
N GLY A 67 -0.36 -2.62 -19.21
CA GLY A 67 -0.76 -3.97 -19.54
C GLY A 67 -0.36 -4.40 -20.95
N THR A 68 -0.59 -5.67 -21.25
CA THR A 68 -0.35 -6.25 -22.58
C THR A 68 -1.64 -6.66 -23.28
N LEU A 69 -2.77 -6.65 -22.60
CA LEU A 69 -4.08 -6.97 -23.13
C LEU A 69 -4.86 -5.70 -23.46
N PRO A 70 -5.63 -5.69 -24.56
CA PRO A 70 -6.48 -4.58 -24.91
C PRO A 70 -7.71 -4.50 -23.98
N GLY A 71 -8.30 -3.31 -23.90
CA GLY A 71 -9.54 -3.05 -23.16
C GLY A 71 -9.36 -1.97 -22.11
N GLU A 72 -10.44 -1.68 -21.38
CA GLU A 72 -10.43 -0.73 -20.27
C GLU A 72 -9.52 -1.21 -19.15
N GLY A 73 -8.77 -0.28 -18.55
CA GLY A 73 -7.93 -0.56 -17.39
C GLY A 73 -8.73 -0.87 -16.14
N ILE A 74 -8.07 -1.41 -15.14
CA ILE A 74 -8.63 -1.74 -13.83
C ILE A 74 -8.00 -0.82 -12.79
N CYS A 75 -8.82 -0.14 -12.00
CA CYS A 75 -8.34 0.64 -10.87
C CYS A 75 -8.42 -0.20 -9.58
N LEU A 76 -7.31 -0.25 -8.86
CA LEU A 76 -7.23 -0.82 -7.52
C LEU A 76 -6.97 0.31 -6.54
N ASN A 77 -7.79 0.41 -5.51
CA ASN A 77 -7.69 1.46 -4.51
C ASN A 77 -7.44 0.88 -3.12
N ALA A 78 -6.62 1.58 -2.34
CA ALA A 78 -6.45 1.39 -0.90
C ALA A 78 -6.15 2.76 -0.26
N HIS A 79 -6.52 2.97 1.01
CA HIS A 79 -6.17 4.21 1.68
C HIS A 79 -4.90 4.06 2.53
N GLN A 80 -4.17 5.18 2.70
CA GLN A 80 -2.89 5.23 3.39
C GLN A 80 -3.04 5.51 4.87
N ASP A 81 -4.10 6.23 5.24
CA ASP A 81 -4.31 6.67 6.61
C ASP A 81 -4.83 5.56 7.52
N THR A 82 -4.67 5.78 8.80
CA THR A 82 -5.21 4.95 9.87
C THR A 82 -5.87 5.82 10.93
N VAL A 83 -6.84 5.23 11.65
CA VAL A 83 -7.44 5.87 12.81
C VAL A 83 -6.52 5.82 14.03
N LYS A 84 -6.84 6.62 15.05
CA LYS A 84 -6.13 6.62 16.34
C LYS A 84 -6.64 5.51 17.28
N PRO A 85 -5.76 4.99 18.16
CA PRO A 85 -4.32 5.23 18.32
C PRO A 85 -3.50 4.38 17.34
N GLY A 86 -2.75 5.01 16.43
CA GLY A 86 -2.03 4.37 15.34
C GLY A 86 -0.54 4.68 15.25
N LEU A 87 0.07 5.22 16.32
CA LEU A 87 1.51 5.56 16.33
C LEU A 87 2.34 4.49 17.02
N GLY A 88 3.49 4.18 16.42
CA GLY A 88 4.46 3.24 16.99
C GLY A 88 3.92 1.81 17.09
N ILE A 89 3.13 1.38 16.12
CA ILE A 89 2.51 0.04 16.10
C ILE A 89 3.59 -1.05 16.10
N LYS A 90 3.41 -2.04 16.97
CA LYS A 90 4.31 -3.20 17.09
C LYS A 90 3.55 -4.47 16.70
N PRO A 91 3.58 -4.86 15.41
CA PRO A 91 2.89 -6.06 14.97
C PRO A 91 3.54 -7.31 15.53
N VAL A 92 2.74 -8.28 15.91
CA VAL A 92 3.17 -9.58 16.40
C VAL A 92 2.31 -10.68 15.81
N LEU A 93 2.95 -11.73 15.30
CA LEU A 93 2.27 -12.91 14.76
C LEU A 93 2.26 -14.01 15.81
N GLU A 94 1.08 -14.36 16.29
CA GLU A 94 0.88 -15.44 17.28
C GLU A 94 -0.22 -16.39 16.81
N ASN A 95 0.09 -17.66 16.73
CA ASN A 95 -0.87 -18.72 16.32
C ASN A 95 -1.57 -18.43 14.97
N GLY A 96 -0.85 -17.85 14.01
CA GLY A 96 -1.39 -17.48 12.71
C GLY A 96 -2.22 -16.20 12.68
N ILE A 97 -2.30 -15.47 13.79
CA ILE A 97 -3.03 -14.19 13.88
C ILE A 97 -2.03 -13.05 14.06
N LEU A 98 -2.07 -12.09 13.13
CA LEU A 98 -1.31 -10.85 13.23
C LEU A 98 -2.11 -9.85 14.08
N LYS A 99 -1.49 -9.32 15.13
CA LYS A 99 -2.12 -8.35 16.05
C LYS A 99 -1.13 -7.28 16.49
N SER A 100 -1.62 -6.19 17.06
CA SER A 100 -0.77 -5.23 17.78
C SER A 100 -0.43 -5.79 19.16
N SER A 101 0.83 -5.62 19.59
CA SER A 101 1.30 -6.04 20.92
C SER A 101 1.12 -4.96 21.99
N GLY A 102 0.56 -3.81 21.68
CA GLY A 102 0.37 -2.69 22.60
C GLY A 102 -1.06 -2.17 22.62
N ASP A 103 -1.21 -0.92 23.00
CA ASP A 103 -2.51 -0.24 23.11
C ASP A 103 -2.96 0.41 21.79
N THR A 104 -2.23 0.16 20.69
CA THR A 104 -2.57 0.68 19.36
C THR A 104 -3.49 -0.26 18.60
N ILE A 105 -4.14 0.29 17.57
CA ILE A 105 -4.73 -0.53 16.51
C ILE A 105 -3.65 -1.32 15.78
N LEU A 106 -4.03 -2.30 14.95
CA LEU A 106 -3.09 -2.99 14.04
C LEU A 106 -2.88 -2.22 12.73
N ALA A 107 -3.79 -1.34 12.35
CA ALA A 107 -3.82 -0.64 11.06
C ALA A 107 -3.92 -1.59 9.84
N ALA A 108 -4.60 -2.73 10.00
CA ALA A 108 -4.85 -3.63 8.87
C ALA A 108 -5.81 -3.02 7.85
N ASP A 109 -6.70 -2.15 8.28
CA ASP A 109 -7.57 -1.30 7.45
C ASP A 109 -6.85 0.04 7.17
N ASP A 110 -6.35 0.35 5.96
CA ASP A 110 -6.39 -0.55 4.80
C ASP A 110 -4.97 -0.94 4.31
N LYS A 111 -3.99 -1.03 5.23
CA LYS A 111 -2.63 -1.49 4.89
C LYS A 111 -2.61 -2.93 4.37
N SER A 112 -3.63 -3.74 4.70
CA SER A 112 -3.80 -5.06 4.09
C SER A 112 -4.12 -4.96 2.60
N GLY A 113 -4.95 -4.02 2.18
CA GLY A 113 -5.21 -3.73 0.77
C GLY A 113 -3.93 -3.29 0.04
N ILE A 114 -3.14 -2.41 0.66
CA ILE A 114 -1.84 -2.00 0.11
C ILE A 114 -0.93 -3.23 -0.08
N ALA A 115 -0.78 -4.08 0.94
CA ALA A 115 0.06 -5.28 0.86
C ALA A 115 -0.40 -6.27 -0.21
N MET A 116 -1.73 -6.42 -0.41
CA MET A 116 -2.29 -7.24 -1.49
C MET A 116 -1.98 -6.68 -2.88
N ILE A 117 -2.03 -5.36 -3.04
CA ILE A 117 -1.66 -4.69 -4.30
C ILE A 117 -0.17 -4.89 -4.59
N MET A 118 0.70 -4.75 -3.58
CA MET A 118 2.13 -5.02 -3.71
C MET A 118 2.40 -6.46 -4.17
N GLU A 119 1.77 -7.44 -3.55
CA GLU A 119 1.91 -8.85 -3.92
C GLU A 119 1.40 -9.12 -5.33
N LEU A 120 0.26 -8.53 -5.72
CA LEU A 120 -0.27 -8.67 -7.08
C LEU A 120 0.75 -8.23 -8.13
N LEU A 121 1.42 -7.09 -7.93
CA LEU A 121 2.44 -6.61 -8.85
C LEU A 121 3.65 -7.56 -8.93
N ASP A 122 4.12 -8.03 -7.78
CA ASP A 122 5.23 -8.98 -7.74
C ASP A 122 4.85 -10.27 -8.50
N LEU A 123 3.63 -10.80 -8.29
CA LEU A 123 3.12 -11.96 -9.01
C LEU A 123 3.04 -11.74 -10.53
N LEU A 124 2.48 -10.61 -10.97
CA LEU A 124 2.37 -10.29 -12.39
C LEU A 124 3.75 -10.18 -13.04
N THR A 125 4.70 -9.58 -12.34
CA THR A 125 6.10 -9.44 -12.81
C THR A 125 6.80 -10.78 -12.90
N GLU A 126 6.71 -11.61 -11.86
CA GLU A 126 7.37 -12.93 -11.78
C GLU A 126 6.80 -13.91 -12.79
N THR A 127 5.47 -13.92 -12.96
CA THR A 127 4.78 -14.87 -13.82
C THR A 127 4.64 -14.38 -15.26
N LYS A 128 4.92 -13.11 -15.51
CA LYS A 128 4.67 -12.44 -16.80
C LYS A 128 3.24 -12.65 -17.31
N THR A 129 2.29 -12.67 -16.37
CA THR A 129 0.89 -12.89 -16.69
C THR A 129 0.36 -11.71 -17.49
N PRO A 130 -0.22 -11.93 -18.69
CA PRO A 130 -0.84 -10.86 -19.45
C PRO A 130 -2.01 -10.24 -18.67
N HIS A 131 -2.05 -8.91 -18.63
CA HIS A 131 -3.11 -8.16 -17.96
C HIS A 131 -3.44 -6.89 -18.75
N ARG A 132 -4.57 -6.28 -18.46
CA ARG A 132 -4.92 -4.94 -18.93
C ARG A 132 -4.15 -3.90 -18.10
N ASP A 133 -4.19 -2.65 -18.53
CA ASP A 133 -3.63 -1.56 -17.73
C ASP A 133 -4.20 -1.60 -16.30
N LEU A 134 -3.32 -1.42 -15.33
CA LEU A 134 -3.71 -1.24 -13.94
C LEU A 134 -3.39 0.18 -13.50
N TYR A 135 -4.32 0.76 -12.78
CA TYR A 135 -4.16 2.04 -12.11
C TYR A 135 -4.27 1.79 -10.61
N LEU A 136 -3.18 2.02 -9.90
CA LEU A 136 -3.17 1.88 -8.44
C LEU A 136 -3.40 3.25 -7.84
N LEU A 137 -4.40 3.37 -7.00
CA LEU A 137 -4.76 4.63 -6.34
C LEU A 137 -4.64 4.45 -4.83
N PHE A 138 -3.70 5.16 -4.22
CA PHE A 138 -3.54 5.20 -2.77
C PHE A 138 -3.99 6.57 -2.25
N THR A 139 -5.11 6.59 -1.55
CA THR A 139 -5.72 7.83 -1.05
C THR A 139 -5.30 8.16 0.37
N ILE A 140 -5.35 9.44 0.73
CA ILE A 140 -5.22 9.91 2.10
C ILE A 140 -6.59 10.08 2.74
#